data_72101febc662fc08639ef39f33d9f401
#
_entry.id   72101febc662fc08639ef39f33d9f401
#
_cell.length_a   1.000
_cell.length_b   1.000
_cell.length_c   1.000
_cell.angle_alpha   90.00
_cell.angle_beta   90.00
_cell.angle_gamma   90.00
#
_symmetry.space_group_name_H-M   'P 1'
#
loop_
_entity.id
_entity.type
_entity.pdbx_description
1 polymer ?
#
loop_
_entity_poly.entity_id
_entity_poly.type
_entity_poly.pdbx_seq_one_letter_code
_entity_poly.pdbx_strand_id
1 'polypeptide(L)' 'MGEDGNITEYAIKQVGDRYYPVIMDKEAGGHYEIKNPMTGGTLSYNNPEAAEKYIQRAREKQT' A
#
# COMPACT_ATOMS: atom_id res chain seq x y z
N MET A 1 16.65 -17.70 -7.44
CA MET A 1 16.62 -16.84 -6.97
C MET A 1 15.70 -16.54 -6.02
N GLY A 2 15.86 -16.41 -4.95
CA GLY A 2 14.97 -16.23 -3.88
C GLY A 2 14.23 -14.96 -3.91
N GLU A 3 14.51 -14.15 -4.85
CA GLU A 3 13.90 -12.92 -4.84
C GLU A 3 12.47 -12.98 -5.08
N ASP A 4 11.95 -14.04 -5.51
CA ASP A 4 10.55 -14.12 -5.69
C ASP A 4 9.81 -13.87 -4.40
N GLY A 5 10.37 -14.24 -3.30
CA GLY A 5 9.72 -14.06 -2.02
C GLY A 5 9.68 -12.64 -1.55
N ASN A 6 10.38 -11.75 -2.25
CA ASN A 6 10.43 -10.38 -1.81
C ASN A 6 9.46 -9.46 -2.54
N ILE A 7 8.58 -10.03 -3.34
CA ILE A 7 7.61 -9.21 -4.03
C ILE A 7 6.58 -8.71 -3.02
N THR A 8 6.49 -7.40 -2.88
CA THR A 8 5.53 -6.78 -1.98
C THR A 8 4.20 -6.66 -2.69
N GLU A 9 3.15 -7.11 -2.05
CA GLU A 9 1.82 -6.97 -2.60
C GLU A 9 1.09 -5.83 -1.91
N TYR A 10 0.39 -5.06 -2.68
CA TYR A 10 -0.36 -3.92 -2.17
C TYR A 10 -1.85 -4.14 -2.41
N ALA A 11 -2.66 -3.51 -1.59
CA ALA A 11 -4.10 -3.53 -1.76
C ALA A 11 -4.65 -2.18 -1.34
N ILE A 12 -5.93 -1.95 -1.57
CA ILE A 12 -6.58 -0.72 -1.16
C ILE A 12 -7.70 -1.08 -0.21
N LYS A 13 -7.67 -0.48 0.98
CA LYS A 13 -8.71 -0.67 1.97
C LYS A 13 -9.59 0.57 1.96
N GLN A 14 -10.88 0.39 1.81
CA GLN A 14 -11.81 1.51 1.83
C GLN A 14 -12.50 1.60 3.18
N VAL A 15 -12.50 2.78 3.77
CA VAL A 15 -13.21 3.03 5.01
C VAL A 15 -13.99 4.32 4.79
N GLY A 16 -15.28 4.22 4.63
CA GLY A 16 -16.12 5.36 4.32
C GLY A 16 -15.74 5.96 2.97
N ASP A 17 -15.37 7.24 2.95
CA ASP A 17 -14.98 7.92 1.74
C ASP A 17 -13.48 7.90 1.55
N ARG A 18 -12.72 7.20 2.39
CA ARG A 18 -11.25 7.23 2.34
C ARG A 18 -10.72 5.91 1.81
N TYR A 19 -9.64 5.98 1.05
CA TYR A 19 -9.01 4.81 0.45
C TYR A 19 -7.58 4.75 0.94
N TYR A 20 -7.23 3.64 1.62
CA TYR A 20 -5.94 3.48 2.26
C TYR A 20 -5.13 2.45 1.50
N PRO A 21 -4.01 2.82 0.89
CA PRO A 21 -3.14 1.80 0.32
C PRO A 21 -2.47 1.05 1.46
N VAL A 22 -2.46 -0.27 1.37
CA VAL A 22 -1.89 -1.11 2.43
C VAL A 22 -0.94 -2.12 1.81
N ILE A 23 -0.02 -2.61 2.60
CA ILE A 23 0.92 -3.64 2.20
C ILE A 23 0.43 -4.96 2.77
N MET A 24 0.25 -5.95 1.90
CA MET A 24 -0.22 -7.25 2.34
C MET A 24 0.94 -8.09 2.85
N ASP A 25 0.72 -8.75 3.99
CA ASP A 25 1.72 -9.63 4.57
C ASP A 25 1.18 -11.04 4.46
N LYS A 26 1.73 -11.82 3.54
CA LYS A 26 1.26 -13.17 3.31
C LYS A 26 1.61 -14.09 4.46
N GLU A 27 2.71 -13.88 5.12
CA GLU A 27 3.14 -14.76 6.18
C GLU A 27 2.30 -14.58 7.44
N ALA A 28 2.05 -13.34 7.81
CA ALA A 28 1.25 -13.08 8.98
C ALA A 28 -0.24 -13.14 8.69
N GLY A 29 -0.62 -13.11 7.43
CA GLY A 29 -2.03 -13.14 7.07
C GLY A 29 -2.74 -11.84 7.32
N GLY A 30 -2.01 -10.74 7.42
CA GLY A 30 -2.59 -9.43 7.69
C GLY A 30 -2.12 -8.38 6.71
N HIS A 31 -2.24 -7.14 7.12
CA HIS A 31 -1.79 -6.04 6.27
C HIS A 31 -1.24 -4.92 7.15
N TYR A 32 -0.41 -4.07 6.55
CA TYR A 32 0.17 -2.94 7.24
C TYR A 32 -0.25 -1.67 6.54
N GLU A 33 -0.62 -0.67 7.30
CA GLU A 33 -0.94 0.64 6.76
C GLU A 33 0.33 1.42 6.53
N ILE A 34 0.29 2.32 5.54
CA ILE A 34 1.46 3.10 5.18
C ILE A 34 1.34 4.46 5.84
N LYS A 35 2.42 4.92 6.45
CA LYS A 35 2.42 6.23 7.08
C LYS A 35 2.75 7.30 6.07
N ASN A 36 2.08 8.45 6.22
CA ASN A 36 2.34 9.61 5.40
C ASN A 36 3.50 10.37 6.03
N PRO A 37 4.65 10.47 5.36
CA PRO A 37 5.81 11.12 5.96
C PRO A 37 5.60 12.61 6.19
N MET A 38 4.65 13.23 5.49
CA MET A 38 4.42 14.66 5.68
C MET A 38 3.58 14.94 6.90
N THR A 39 2.63 14.07 7.25
CA THR A 39 1.75 14.32 8.38
C THR A 39 2.02 13.41 9.55
N GLY A 40 2.73 12.31 9.33
CA GLY A 40 2.96 11.32 10.38
C GLY A 40 1.79 10.40 10.63
N GLY A 41 0.67 10.61 9.95
CA GLY A 41 -0.51 9.75 10.11
C GLY A 41 -0.58 8.69 9.04
N THR A 42 -1.69 7.98 9.00
CA THR A 42 -1.87 6.92 8.00
C THR A 42 -2.16 7.56 6.64
N LEU A 43 -1.47 7.07 5.63
CA LEU A 43 -1.66 7.57 4.28
C LEU A 43 -3.05 7.19 3.78
N SER A 44 -3.78 8.13 3.23
CA SER A 44 -5.10 7.86 2.68
C SER A 44 -5.39 8.86 1.57
N TYR A 45 -6.33 8.48 0.71
CA TYR A 45 -6.75 9.31 -0.40
C TYR A 45 -8.27 9.37 -0.42
N ASN A 46 -8.81 10.36 -1.09
CA ASN A 46 -10.27 10.52 -1.16
C ASN A 46 -10.84 9.89 -2.43
N ASN A 47 -10.02 9.23 -3.24
CA ASN A 47 -10.52 8.48 -4.38
C ASN A 47 -9.60 7.28 -4.64
N PRO A 48 -10.14 6.22 -5.26
CA PRO A 48 -9.34 5.00 -5.45
C PRO A 48 -8.24 5.16 -6.49
N GLU A 49 -8.42 6.05 -7.45
CA GLU A 49 -7.42 6.23 -8.49
C GLU A 49 -6.13 6.79 -7.93
N ALA A 50 -6.22 7.71 -6.98
CA ALA A 50 -5.04 8.26 -6.35
C ALA A 50 -4.29 7.20 -5.54
N ALA A 51 -5.02 6.34 -4.84
CA ALA A 51 -4.40 5.25 -4.10
C ALA A 51 -3.71 4.27 -5.04
N GLU A 52 -4.33 3.98 -6.18
CA GLU A 52 -3.72 3.08 -7.16
C GLU A 52 -2.46 3.68 -7.76
N LYS A 53 -2.44 4.98 -8.02
CA LYS A 53 -1.24 5.62 -8.54
C LYS A 53 -0.08 5.51 -7.57
N TYR A 54 -0.37 5.67 -6.29
CA TYR A 54 0.66 5.52 -5.27
C TYR A 54 1.22 4.11 -5.30
N ILE A 55 0.34 3.11 -5.40
CA ILE A 55 0.76 1.72 -5.41
C ILE A 55 1.60 1.42 -6.65
N GLN A 56 1.22 1.94 -7.79
CA GLN A 56 1.97 1.70 -9.02
C GLN A 56 3.37 2.29 -8.91
N ARG A 57 3.51 3.48 -8.34
CA ARG A 57 4.81 4.08 -8.15
C ARG A 57 5.67 3.29 -7.18
N ALA A 58 5.05 2.79 -6.12
CA ALA A 58 5.79 1.99 -5.14
C ALA A 58 6.29 0.70 -5.77
N ARG A 59 5.49 0.08 -6.62
CA ARG A 59 5.90 -1.14 -7.31
C ARG A 59 7.05 -0.87 -8.28
N GLU A 60 7.00 0.24 -8.97
CA GLU A 60 8.06 0.59 -9.91
C GLU A 60 9.39 0.77 -9.21
N LYS A 61 9.37 1.30 -8.00
CA LYS A 61 10.60 1.50 -7.26
C LYS A 61 11.22 0.21 -6.77
N GLN A 62 10.45 -0.86 -6.73
CA GLN A 62 10.97 -2.14 -6.27
C GLN A 62 11.72 -2.90 -7.34
N THR A 63 11.55 -2.57 -8.58
CA THR A 63 12.19 -3.30 -9.68
C THR A 63 13.50 -2.66 -10.15
#